data_8c2840e44f148d15b06e470bb6d8d04e
#
_entry.id   8c2840e44f148d15b06e470bb6d8d04e
#
_cell.length_a   1.000
_cell.length_b   1.000
_cell.length_c   1.000
_cell.angle_alpha   90.00
_cell.angle_beta   90.00
_cell.angle_gamma   90.00
#
_symmetry.space_group_name_H-M   'P 1'
#
loop_
_entity.id
_entity.type
_entity.pdbx_description
1 polymer ?
#
loop_
_entity_poly.entity_id
_entity_poly.type
_entity_poly.pdbx_seq_one_letter_code
_entity_poly.pdbx_strand_id
1 'polypeptide(L)'
;MQTFISISAVSTMSIMLAVTNPPPDTIELTGAVRDFKEQSGGCGGDGHPDFEVYPSKGFGQYCKNIATQLGSDGKPVFVGNGKKVRWQCTDSNWQPICWTMYDSSLGDHSIRYRHGHSTGGIDSASSFNQWYNDVEGVNINIPLTLTLIRQQDGSYVFDDQLDADYQQLGGFFPIEGQGWGNPGGSPDRNFHFTFELHTEFTYQENGAQYFQFVGDDDVWVFIDGQLVIDLGGIHGSTEQYVDIVRLGLVDGESYSLDFFFAERHRTQSNFRFQTNLQLEDAALPDGGGYD
;
A
#
# COMPACT_ATOMS: atom_id res chain seq x y z
N MET A 1 -58.26 -42.64 -40.69
CA MET A 1 -58.09 -41.23 -40.46
C MET A 1 -57.54 -41.13 -39.04
N GLN A 2 -56.23 -41.07 -38.84
CA GLN A 2 -55.57 -41.00 -37.53
C GLN A 2 -55.13 -39.53 -37.33
N THR A 3 -55.65 -38.90 -36.29
CA THR A 3 -55.31 -37.52 -35.93
C THR A 3 -54.12 -37.53 -34.98
N PHE A 4 -52.99 -36.96 -35.40
CA PHE A 4 -51.83 -36.72 -34.53
C PHE A 4 -52.00 -35.43 -33.74
N ILE A 5 -52.01 -35.51 -32.41
CA ILE A 5 -51.98 -34.36 -31.52
C ILE A 5 -50.50 -34.08 -31.23
N SER A 6 -50.00 -32.91 -31.66
CA SER A 6 -48.70 -32.40 -31.34
C SER A 6 -48.75 -31.66 -29.99
N ILE A 7 -47.99 -32.13 -29.00
CA ILE A 7 -47.82 -31.49 -27.70
C ILE A 7 -46.57 -30.62 -27.78
N SER A 8 -46.72 -29.29 -27.81
CA SER A 8 -45.63 -28.33 -27.66
C SER A 8 -45.21 -28.23 -26.17
N ALA A 9 -44.00 -28.63 -25.87
CA ALA A 9 -43.43 -28.40 -24.56
C ALA A 9 -42.97 -26.90 -24.41
N VAL A 10 -43.58 -26.19 -23.51
CA VAL A 10 -43.16 -24.83 -23.13
C VAL A 10 -42.07 -24.97 -22.09
N SER A 11 -40.82 -24.65 -22.49
CA SER A 11 -39.69 -24.57 -21.57
C SER A 11 -39.77 -23.28 -20.75
N THR A 12 -40.08 -23.38 -19.47
CA THR A 12 -39.97 -22.27 -18.53
C THR A 12 -38.52 -22.05 -18.15
N MET A 13 -37.89 -21.01 -18.68
CA MET A 13 -36.59 -20.54 -18.28
C MET A 13 -36.71 -19.82 -16.93
N SER A 14 -36.31 -20.47 -15.85
CA SER A 14 -36.20 -19.81 -14.53
C SER A 14 -35.01 -18.87 -14.53
N ILE A 15 -35.27 -17.58 -14.53
CA ILE A 15 -34.26 -16.55 -14.29
C ILE A 15 -34.01 -16.56 -12.78
N MET A 16 -32.87 -17.12 -12.34
CA MET A 16 -32.38 -16.88 -10.99
C MET A 16 -31.84 -15.45 -10.93
N LEU A 17 -32.60 -14.56 -10.29
CA LEU A 17 -32.07 -13.28 -9.85
C LEU A 17 -31.06 -13.58 -8.73
N ALA A 18 -29.79 -13.33 -9.00
CA ALA A 18 -28.78 -13.30 -7.96
C ALA A 18 -29.15 -12.16 -6.99
N VAL A 19 -29.45 -12.50 -5.76
CA VAL A 19 -29.60 -11.51 -4.68
C VAL A 19 -28.19 -11.02 -4.36
N THR A 20 -27.78 -9.91 -4.94
CA THR A 20 -26.54 -9.24 -4.54
C THR A 20 -26.83 -8.53 -3.23
N ASN A 21 -26.16 -8.93 -2.16
CA ASN A 21 -26.15 -8.15 -0.92
C ASN A 21 -25.60 -6.74 -1.23
N PRO A 22 -26.15 -5.68 -0.61
CA PRO A 22 -25.54 -4.37 -0.74
C PRO A 22 -24.11 -4.40 -0.22
N PRO A 23 -23.19 -3.60 -0.82
CA PRO A 23 -21.83 -3.48 -0.30
C PRO A 23 -21.86 -3.09 1.20
N PRO A 24 -20.94 -3.63 2.03
CA PRO A 24 -20.92 -3.35 3.48
C PRO A 24 -20.62 -1.87 3.74
N ASP A 25 -21.03 -1.38 4.92
CA ASP A 25 -20.74 0.00 5.34
C ASP A 25 -19.28 0.18 5.75
N THR A 26 -18.62 -0.91 6.13
CA THR A 26 -17.20 -0.93 6.51
C THR A 26 -16.50 -2.15 5.91
N ILE A 27 -15.19 -2.01 5.67
CA ILE A 27 -14.27 -3.12 5.38
C ILE A 27 -13.21 -3.11 6.47
N GLU A 28 -12.99 -4.24 7.13
CA GLU A 28 -11.89 -4.43 8.08
C GLU A 28 -10.76 -5.19 7.39
N LEU A 29 -9.54 -4.65 7.46
CA LEU A 29 -8.34 -5.26 6.86
C LEU A 29 -7.29 -5.40 7.94
N THR A 30 -6.79 -6.61 8.14
CA THR A 30 -5.78 -6.90 9.16
C THR A 30 -4.42 -7.10 8.53
N GLY A 31 -3.43 -6.34 9.02
CA GLY A 31 -2.04 -6.41 8.59
C GLY A 31 -1.07 -6.54 9.76
N ALA A 32 0.22 -6.48 9.44
CA ALA A 32 1.31 -6.59 10.41
C ALA A 32 2.09 -5.27 10.48
N VAL A 33 2.14 -4.67 11.66
CA VAL A 33 3.06 -3.57 11.97
C VAL A 33 4.32 -4.15 12.58
N ARG A 34 5.49 -3.68 12.14
CA ARG A 34 6.77 -4.00 12.78
C ARG A 34 7.39 -2.76 13.37
N ASP A 35 7.61 -2.79 14.67
CA ASP A 35 8.25 -1.73 15.44
C ASP A 35 9.77 -1.86 15.38
N PHE A 36 10.46 -0.75 15.14
CA PHE A 36 11.92 -0.69 15.05
C PHE A 36 12.49 0.32 16.05
N LYS A 37 13.75 0.09 16.45
CA LYS A 37 14.53 1.11 17.14
C LYS A 37 15.17 2.06 16.13
N GLU A 38 15.14 3.35 16.42
CA GLU A 38 15.83 4.36 15.61
C GLU A 38 17.35 4.12 15.57
N GLN A 39 17.99 4.53 14.48
CA GLN A 39 19.45 4.56 14.42
C GLN A 39 19.98 5.47 15.53
N SER A 40 20.67 4.91 16.51
CA SER A 40 21.25 5.71 17.55
C SER A 40 22.43 6.53 17.03
N GLY A 41 22.39 7.84 17.25
CA GLY A 41 23.45 8.75 16.85
C GLY A 41 24.79 8.40 17.47
N GLY A 42 25.63 7.72 16.71
CA GLY A 42 27.07 7.96 16.79
C GLY A 42 27.94 7.07 17.65
N CYS A 43 27.50 6.02 18.34
CA CYS A 43 28.41 5.09 19.04
C CYS A 43 27.82 3.71 19.24
N GLY A 44 27.64 2.94 18.17
CA GLY A 44 27.36 1.50 18.27
C GLY A 44 26.04 1.16 18.96
N GLY A 45 24.99 1.91 18.70
CA GLY A 45 23.67 1.61 19.20
C GLY A 45 22.99 0.48 18.42
N ASP A 46 22.08 -0.22 19.10
CA ASP A 46 21.34 -1.37 18.60
C ASP A 46 20.19 -1.01 17.62
N GLY A 47 20.17 0.22 17.09
CA GLY A 47 19.09 0.71 16.22
C GLY A 47 19.24 0.30 14.77
N HIS A 48 18.11 0.25 14.08
CA HIS A 48 18.08 -0.13 12.66
C HIS A 48 18.62 1.01 11.77
N PRO A 49 19.53 0.73 10.80
CA PRO A 49 20.24 1.77 10.04
C PRO A 49 19.34 2.63 9.13
N ASP A 50 18.13 2.17 8.79
CA ASP A 50 17.23 2.85 7.86
C ASP A 50 16.22 3.78 8.55
N PHE A 51 16.13 3.76 9.91
CA PHE A 51 15.19 4.57 10.67
C PHE A 51 15.88 5.75 11.36
N GLU A 52 15.30 6.95 11.30
CA GLU A 52 15.85 8.23 11.74
C GLU A 52 17.15 8.60 11.01
N VAL A 53 17.20 8.36 9.70
CA VAL A 53 18.37 8.62 8.85
C VAL A 53 18.20 9.86 8.00
N TYR A 54 19.28 10.59 7.73
CA TYR A 54 19.29 11.70 6.77
C TYR A 54 19.78 11.21 5.40
N PRO A 55 18.91 11.17 4.37
CA PRO A 55 19.31 10.71 3.04
C PRO A 55 20.41 11.57 2.42
N SER A 56 21.40 10.97 1.77
CA SER A 56 22.57 11.67 1.19
C SER A 56 22.23 12.77 0.17
N LYS A 57 21.03 12.73 -0.42
CA LYS A 57 20.49 13.77 -1.32
C LYS A 57 19.36 14.58 -0.69
N GLY A 58 19.23 14.51 0.65
CA GLY A 58 18.24 15.22 1.45
C GLY A 58 16.84 14.63 1.34
N PHE A 59 15.96 15.05 2.22
CA PHE A 59 14.56 14.61 2.28
C PHE A 59 13.80 14.87 0.98
N GLY A 60 12.84 14.00 0.66
CA GLY A 60 11.97 14.07 -0.50
C GLY A 60 11.66 12.69 -1.07
N GLN A 61 10.73 12.66 -2.01
CA GLN A 61 10.36 11.43 -2.70
C GLN A 61 11.51 10.85 -3.52
N TYR A 62 11.68 9.55 -3.42
CA TYR A 62 12.58 8.74 -4.23
C TYR A 62 11.79 7.59 -4.85
N CYS A 63 11.98 7.34 -6.13
CA CYS A 63 11.38 6.18 -6.80
C CYS A 63 12.48 5.27 -7.36
N LYS A 64 12.10 4.05 -7.78
CA LYS A 64 12.97 3.06 -8.42
C LYS A 64 14.01 2.42 -7.49
N ASN A 65 13.82 2.52 -6.18
CA ASN A 65 14.62 1.77 -5.22
C ASN A 65 14.14 0.33 -5.07
N ILE A 66 12.88 0.08 -5.44
CA ILE A 66 12.23 -1.23 -5.34
C ILE A 66 12.03 -1.81 -6.75
N ALA A 67 12.11 -3.12 -6.87
CA ALA A 67 11.80 -3.84 -8.10
C ALA A 67 10.33 -3.64 -8.50
N THR A 68 10.04 -3.77 -9.79
CA THR A 68 8.67 -3.63 -10.30
C THR A 68 7.79 -4.86 -10.09
N GLN A 69 8.37 -5.91 -9.51
CA GLN A 69 7.69 -7.15 -9.14
C GLN A 69 8.06 -7.50 -7.71
N LEU A 70 7.13 -8.12 -6.97
CA LEU A 70 7.41 -8.71 -5.66
C LEU A 70 8.44 -9.84 -5.76
N GLY A 71 9.16 -10.07 -4.68
CA GLY A 71 10.00 -11.26 -4.50
C GLY A 71 9.17 -12.55 -4.42
N SER A 72 9.84 -13.68 -4.45
CA SER A 72 9.20 -15.00 -4.32
C SER A 72 8.57 -15.24 -2.95
N ASP A 73 8.92 -14.42 -1.97
CA ASP A 73 8.36 -14.38 -0.61
C ASP A 73 7.15 -13.42 -0.48
N GLY A 74 6.71 -12.82 -1.59
CA GLY A 74 5.64 -11.83 -1.59
C GLY A 74 6.03 -10.46 -1.02
N LYS A 75 7.33 -10.17 -0.86
CA LYS A 75 7.82 -8.90 -0.29
C LYS A 75 8.47 -8.00 -1.35
N PRO A 76 8.52 -6.67 -1.13
CA PRO A 76 9.26 -5.75 -2.00
C PRO A 76 10.76 -6.08 -2.02
N VAL A 77 11.36 -6.03 -3.20
CA VAL A 77 12.79 -6.31 -3.40
C VAL A 77 13.57 -5.00 -3.61
N PHE A 78 14.52 -4.72 -2.74
CA PHE A 78 15.38 -3.55 -2.89
C PHE A 78 16.39 -3.76 -4.03
N VAL A 79 16.42 -2.83 -4.99
CA VAL A 79 17.35 -2.84 -6.14
C VAL A 79 18.33 -1.67 -6.11
N GLY A 80 18.07 -0.66 -5.27
CA GLY A 80 18.99 0.45 -5.02
C GLY A 80 19.26 1.36 -6.23
N ASN A 81 18.39 1.39 -7.23
CA ASN A 81 18.54 2.22 -8.45
C ASN A 81 17.80 3.56 -8.37
N GLY A 82 17.47 4.00 -7.17
CA GLY A 82 16.60 5.12 -6.90
C GLY A 82 17.08 6.46 -7.43
N LYS A 83 16.11 7.32 -7.65
CA LYS A 83 16.31 8.71 -8.08
C LYS A 83 15.39 9.63 -7.30
N LYS A 84 15.93 10.77 -6.83
CA LYS A 84 15.12 11.79 -6.18
C LYS A 84 14.19 12.45 -7.19
N VAL A 85 12.90 12.42 -6.91
CA VAL A 85 11.86 12.98 -7.76
C VAL A 85 11.85 14.51 -7.64
N ARG A 86 11.63 15.18 -8.75
CA ARG A 86 11.33 16.62 -8.81
C ARG A 86 9.86 16.87 -9.14
N TRP A 87 9.33 16.11 -10.10
CA TRP A 87 7.94 16.10 -10.52
C TRP A 87 7.55 14.66 -10.79
N GLN A 88 6.47 14.20 -10.21
CA GLN A 88 5.94 12.87 -10.44
C GLN A 88 5.47 12.69 -11.89
N CYS A 89 5.29 11.44 -12.34
CA CYS A 89 4.40 11.18 -13.46
C CYS A 89 3.00 11.64 -13.11
N THR A 90 2.26 12.13 -14.08
CA THR A 90 0.83 12.36 -13.95
C THR A 90 0.10 11.80 -15.18
N ASP A 91 -1.14 11.44 -14.99
CA ASP A 91 -2.03 11.15 -16.10
C ASP A 91 -2.38 12.42 -16.89
N SER A 92 -3.21 12.30 -17.94
CA SER A 92 -3.68 13.43 -18.75
C SER A 92 -4.55 14.43 -17.97
N ASN A 93 -5.08 14.07 -16.80
CA ASN A 93 -5.85 14.93 -15.90
C ASN A 93 -5.00 15.53 -14.75
N TRP A 94 -3.67 15.35 -14.82
CA TRP A 94 -2.70 15.80 -13.81
C TRP A 94 -2.78 15.06 -12.47
N GLN A 95 -3.44 13.89 -12.41
CA GLN A 95 -3.39 13.03 -11.24
C GLN A 95 -2.02 12.36 -11.12
N PRO A 96 -1.34 12.41 -9.95
CA PRO A 96 -0.06 11.73 -9.76
C PRO A 96 -0.21 10.22 -9.91
N ILE A 97 0.62 9.62 -10.76
CA ILE A 97 0.65 8.18 -11.00
C ILE A 97 2.07 7.64 -10.83
N CYS A 98 2.18 6.35 -10.58
CA CYS A 98 3.47 5.68 -10.57
C CYS A 98 4.15 5.76 -11.95
N TRP A 99 5.46 5.86 -11.95
CA TRP A 99 6.25 5.86 -13.20
C TRP A 99 6.10 4.57 -14.01
N THR A 100 5.72 3.46 -13.38
CA THR A 100 5.41 2.18 -14.03
C THR A 100 4.11 2.22 -14.82
N MET A 101 3.19 3.13 -14.43
CA MET A 101 1.88 3.32 -15.06
C MET A 101 1.90 4.34 -16.22
N TYR A 102 3.05 4.98 -16.46
CA TYR A 102 3.19 5.99 -17.51
C TYR A 102 2.97 5.43 -18.90
N ASP A 103 2.04 6.01 -19.65
CA ASP A 103 1.80 5.73 -21.06
C ASP A 103 1.58 7.04 -21.85
N SER A 104 2.54 7.38 -22.68
CA SER A 104 2.47 8.59 -23.50
C SER A 104 1.32 8.58 -24.51
N SER A 105 0.80 7.42 -24.90
CA SER A 105 -0.34 7.30 -25.82
C SER A 105 -1.66 7.73 -25.17
N LEU A 106 -1.74 7.70 -23.82
CA LEU A 106 -2.87 8.18 -23.03
C LEU A 106 -2.77 9.69 -22.70
N GLY A 107 -1.71 10.37 -23.17
CA GLY A 107 -1.47 11.77 -22.89
C GLY A 107 -0.82 12.04 -21.53
N ASP A 108 -0.21 11.03 -20.91
CA ASP A 108 0.45 11.15 -19.63
C ASP A 108 1.71 12.03 -19.69
N HIS A 109 2.05 12.65 -18.56
CA HIS A 109 3.23 13.48 -18.38
C HIS A 109 4.33 12.71 -17.68
N SER A 110 5.54 12.71 -18.25
CA SER A 110 6.65 11.92 -17.73
C SER A 110 7.26 12.50 -16.47
N ILE A 111 7.76 11.61 -15.60
CA ILE A 111 8.51 11.94 -14.39
C ILE A 111 9.76 12.78 -14.69
N ARG A 112 10.10 13.69 -13.76
CA ARG A 112 11.36 14.43 -13.78
C ARG A 112 12.12 14.21 -12.47
N TYR A 113 13.44 14.08 -12.59
CA TYR A 113 14.33 13.85 -11.45
C TYR A 113 15.11 15.12 -11.09
N ARG A 114 15.39 15.28 -9.80
CA ARG A 114 16.21 16.38 -9.28
C ARG A 114 17.69 16.00 -9.25
N HIS A 115 17.99 14.77 -8.87
CA HIS A 115 19.33 14.22 -8.72
C HIS A 115 19.44 12.83 -9.33
N GLY A 116 20.68 12.42 -9.61
CA GLY A 116 20.99 11.04 -10.02
C GLY A 116 20.76 10.05 -8.88
N HIS A 117 21.42 8.93 -8.97
CA HIS A 117 21.30 7.78 -8.10
C HIS A 117 21.33 8.08 -6.59
N SER A 118 20.38 7.55 -5.84
CA SER A 118 20.31 7.59 -4.38
C SER A 118 19.32 6.56 -3.84
N THR A 119 19.66 5.93 -2.73
CA THR A 119 18.81 4.94 -2.06
C THR A 119 17.69 5.54 -1.21
N GLY A 120 17.61 6.88 -1.10
CA GLY A 120 16.57 7.52 -0.27
C GLY A 120 16.72 7.26 1.23
N GLY A 121 17.92 6.89 1.69
CA GLY A 121 18.20 6.60 3.09
C GLY A 121 18.08 5.12 3.47
N ILE A 122 17.83 4.22 2.51
CA ILE A 122 17.95 2.77 2.72
C ILE A 122 19.42 2.40 2.63
N ASP A 123 19.96 1.75 3.66
CA ASP A 123 21.39 1.40 3.77
C ASP A 123 21.77 0.28 2.80
N SER A 124 21.01 -0.80 2.82
CA SER A 124 21.34 -2.01 2.06
C SER A 124 20.12 -2.87 1.74
N ALA A 125 20.27 -3.83 0.83
CA ALA A 125 19.24 -4.86 0.59
C ALA A 125 19.01 -5.74 1.84
N SER A 126 20.03 -5.95 2.65
CA SER A 126 19.94 -6.74 3.89
C SER A 126 19.15 -6.00 4.97
N SER A 127 19.37 -4.70 5.15
CA SER A 127 18.58 -3.90 6.10
C SER A 127 17.14 -3.77 5.65
N PHE A 128 16.90 -3.49 4.35
CA PHE A 128 15.55 -3.39 3.80
C PHE A 128 14.75 -4.69 3.91
N ASN A 129 15.39 -5.84 3.75
CA ASN A 129 14.73 -7.14 3.92
C ASN A 129 14.10 -7.32 5.31
N GLN A 130 14.64 -6.66 6.34
CA GLN A 130 14.13 -6.72 7.71
C GLN A 130 12.84 -5.88 7.89
N TRP A 131 12.48 -5.03 6.94
CA TRP A 131 11.32 -4.15 7.09
C TRP A 131 10.00 -4.90 7.13
N TYR A 132 9.91 -5.99 6.36
CA TYR A 132 8.68 -6.76 6.20
C TYR A 132 8.85 -8.24 6.55
N ASN A 133 9.93 -8.58 7.24
CA ASN A 133 10.17 -9.91 7.80
C ASN A 133 10.40 -9.83 9.31
N ASP A 134 9.89 -10.81 10.04
CA ASP A 134 10.09 -10.89 11.48
C ASP A 134 11.54 -11.30 11.77
N VAL A 135 12.28 -10.45 12.49
CA VAL A 135 13.70 -10.67 12.80
C VAL A 135 13.90 -10.45 14.29
N GLU A 136 14.23 -11.53 15.01
CA GLU A 136 14.44 -11.51 16.45
C GLU A 136 15.50 -10.47 16.85
N GLY A 137 15.18 -9.63 17.82
CA GLY A 137 16.05 -8.55 18.33
C GLY A 137 16.14 -7.31 17.43
N VAL A 138 15.57 -7.34 16.22
CA VAL A 138 15.55 -6.21 15.27
C VAL A 138 14.19 -5.52 15.26
N ASN A 139 13.12 -6.29 15.16
CA ASN A 139 11.77 -5.74 15.15
C ASN A 139 10.81 -6.54 16.03
N ILE A 140 9.64 -5.96 16.31
CA ILE A 140 8.54 -6.59 17.04
C ILE A 140 7.30 -6.50 16.16
N ASN A 141 6.74 -7.65 15.80
CA ASN A 141 5.50 -7.74 15.01
C ASN A 141 4.28 -7.56 15.91
N ILE A 142 3.38 -6.66 15.53
CA ILE A 142 2.14 -6.31 16.22
C ILE A 142 1.01 -6.30 15.18
N PRO A 143 -0.06 -7.08 15.34
CA PRO A 143 -1.18 -7.04 14.41
C PRO A 143 -1.92 -5.70 14.48
N LEU A 144 -2.38 -5.21 13.32
CA LEU A 144 -3.17 -3.99 13.20
C LEU A 144 -4.35 -4.23 12.26
N THR A 145 -5.55 -3.88 12.71
CA THR A 145 -6.74 -3.85 11.85
C THR A 145 -7.10 -2.41 11.52
N LEU A 146 -7.21 -2.10 10.22
CA LEU A 146 -7.74 -0.85 9.71
C LEU A 146 -9.21 -1.02 9.36
N THR A 147 -10.06 -0.07 9.78
CA THR A 147 -11.48 -0.03 9.41
C THR A 147 -11.70 1.04 8.35
N LEU A 148 -11.97 0.62 7.13
CA LEU A 148 -12.33 1.50 6.04
C LEU A 148 -13.81 1.80 6.10
N ILE A 149 -14.18 3.07 5.94
CA ILE A 149 -15.57 3.53 6.01
C ILE A 149 -16.08 3.84 4.61
N ARG A 150 -17.23 3.26 4.27
CA ARG A 150 -17.89 3.50 2.99
C ARG A 150 -18.40 4.93 2.90
N GLN A 151 -18.05 5.62 1.81
CA GLN A 151 -18.46 6.97 1.51
C GLN A 151 -19.76 7.00 0.68
N GLN A 152 -20.37 8.20 0.53
CA GLN A 152 -21.59 8.38 -0.25
C GLN A 152 -21.44 8.05 -1.73
N ASP A 153 -20.24 8.20 -2.28
CA ASP A 153 -19.90 7.85 -3.66
C ASP A 153 -19.63 6.35 -3.87
N GLY A 154 -19.69 5.58 -2.77
CA GLY A 154 -19.43 4.13 -2.78
C GLY A 154 -17.98 3.74 -2.58
N SER A 155 -17.03 4.69 -2.49
CA SER A 155 -15.65 4.40 -2.13
C SER A 155 -15.50 4.04 -0.66
N TYR A 156 -14.39 3.39 -0.30
CA TYR A 156 -13.98 3.09 1.07
C TYR A 156 -12.74 3.91 1.41
N VAL A 157 -12.73 4.50 2.58
CA VAL A 157 -11.66 5.39 3.04
C VAL A 157 -11.21 4.98 4.43
N PHE A 158 -9.90 4.86 4.62
CA PHE A 158 -9.24 5.03 5.92
C PHE A 158 -8.48 6.35 5.89
N ASP A 159 -8.60 7.16 6.94
CA ASP A 159 -7.96 8.48 7.04
C ASP A 159 -7.63 8.76 8.52
N ASP A 160 -6.34 8.85 8.84
CA ASP A 160 -5.87 9.14 10.21
C ASP A 160 -6.40 10.46 10.77
N GLN A 161 -6.73 11.41 9.90
CA GLN A 161 -7.28 12.70 10.31
C GLN A 161 -8.78 12.66 10.61
N LEU A 162 -9.46 11.59 10.21
CA LEU A 162 -10.90 11.39 10.47
C LEU A 162 -11.16 10.31 11.51
N ASP A 163 -10.23 9.39 11.71
CA ASP A 163 -10.29 8.37 12.75
C ASP A 163 -10.04 9.01 14.13
N ALA A 164 -10.93 8.73 15.09
CA ALA A 164 -10.93 9.41 16.39
C ALA A 164 -9.68 9.11 17.25
N ASP A 165 -9.12 7.91 17.13
CA ASP A 165 -7.95 7.50 17.91
C ASP A 165 -6.68 8.18 17.33
N TYR A 166 -6.53 8.19 16.03
CA TYR A 166 -5.38 8.82 15.36
C TYR A 166 -5.43 10.34 15.40
N GLN A 167 -6.62 10.95 15.35
CA GLN A 167 -6.79 12.40 15.56
C GLN A 167 -6.22 12.86 16.90
N GLN A 168 -6.44 12.09 17.97
CA GLN A 168 -5.91 12.41 19.31
C GLN A 168 -4.39 12.32 19.37
N LEU A 169 -3.80 11.44 18.57
CA LEU A 169 -2.35 11.29 18.46
C LEU A 169 -1.73 12.36 17.56
N GLY A 170 -2.51 12.96 16.66
CA GLY A 170 -2.07 13.95 15.69
C GLY A 170 -1.38 13.35 14.46
N GLY A 171 -1.73 12.10 14.10
CA GLY A 171 -1.20 11.37 12.96
C GLY A 171 -1.36 9.86 13.11
N PHE A 172 -0.89 9.11 12.13
CA PHE A 172 -0.95 7.65 12.10
C PHE A 172 0.15 7.04 13.00
N PHE A 173 -0.18 6.77 14.26
CA PHE A 173 0.70 6.16 15.25
C PHE A 173 0.07 4.88 15.83
N PRO A 174 -0.01 3.79 15.04
CA PRO A 174 -0.79 2.59 15.38
C PRO A 174 -0.24 1.81 16.57
N ILE A 175 1.03 1.95 16.87
CA ILE A 175 1.72 1.24 17.96
C ILE A 175 2.26 2.17 19.05
N GLU A 176 1.60 3.31 19.24
CA GLU A 176 1.97 4.30 20.28
C GLU A 176 2.15 3.64 21.66
N GLY A 177 3.35 3.79 22.23
CA GLY A 177 3.71 3.21 23.53
C GLY A 177 3.83 1.67 23.57
N GLN A 178 3.72 0.98 22.45
CA GLN A 178 3.87 -0.47 22.34
C GLN A 178 5.29 -0.86 21.85
N GLY A 179 5.54 -2.16 21.78
CA GLY A 179 6.80 -2.71 21.26
C GLY A 179 8.01 -2.22 22.04
N TRP A 180 8.94 -1.56 21.35
CA TRP A 180 10.10 -0.89 21.97
C TRP A 180 9.72 0.41 22.69
N GLY A 181 8.49 0.88 22.55
CA GLY A 181 8.00 2.14 23.09
C GLY A 181 8.41 3.36 22.24
N ASN A 182 8.00 4.53 22.70
CA ASN A 182 8.38 5.78 22.04
C ASN A 182 9.83 6.11 22.33
N PRO A 183 10.60 6.56 21.33
CA PRO A 183 12.03 6.86 21.52
C PRO A 183 12.30 8.15 22.30
N GLY A 184 11.25 8.86 22.73
CA GLY A 184 11.34 10.17 23.36
C GLY A 184 11.49 11.31 22.35
N GLY A 185 11.48 12.54 22.82
CA GLY A 185 11.58 13.72 21.96
C GLY A 185 10.34 14.60 21.99
N SER A 186 10.16 15.43 20.94
CA SER A 186 8.99 16.30 20.82
C SER A 186 8.60 16.42 19.34
N PRO A 187 7.46 15.88 18.94
CA PRO A 187 6.52 15.09 19.76
C PRO A 187 7.12 13.75 20.18
N ASP A 188 6.69 13.22 21.33
CA ASP A 188 7.04 11.88 21.80
C ASP A 188 6.03 10.88 21.19
N ARG A 189 6.38 10.33 20.06
CA ARG A 189 5.58 9.38 19.28
C ARG A 189 6.49 8.27 18.73
N ASN A 190 5.92 7.13 18.40
CA ASN A 190 6.64 6.09 17.67
C ASN A 190 6.61 6.41 16.17
N PHE A 191 7.77 6.82 15.62
CA PHE A 191 7.98 7.14 14.19
C PHE A 191 8.77 6.06 13.45
N HIS A 192 8.97 4.90 14.05
CA HIS A 192 9.90 3.93 13.50
C HIS A 192 9.23 2.58 13.33
N PHE A 193 8.34 2.48 12.35
CA PHE A 193 7.62 1.25 12.09
C PHE A 193 7.36 1.04 10.60
N THR A 194 7.11 -0.22 10.25
CA THR A 194 6.56 -0.59 8.94
C THR A 194 5.17 -1.18 9.11
N PHE A 195 4.38 -1.13 8.07
CA PHE A 195 3.09 -1.80 8.02
C PHE A 195 2.94 -2.52 6.69
N GLU A 196 2.49 -3.76 6.72
CA GLU A 196 2.14 -4.52 5.53
C GLU A 196 0.72 -5.05 5.63
N LEU A 197 0.04 -5.06 4.49
CA LEU A 197 -1.32 -5.53 4.34
C LEU A 197 -1.45 -6.28 3.02
N HIS A 198 -2.07 -7.46 3.07
CA HIS A 198 -2.36 -8.28 1.90
C HIS A 198 -3.87 -8.46 1.78
N THR A 199 -4.42 -8.17 0.62
CA THR A 199 -5.85 -8.26 0.35
C THR A 199 -6.09 -8.65 -1.09
N GLU A 200 -7.31 -9.05 -1.40
CA GLU A 200 -7.74 -9.42 -2.75
C GLU A 200 -8.97 -8.60 -3.16
N PHE A 201 -9.18 -8.49 -4.45
CA PHE A 201 -10.39 -7.89 -5.03
C PHE A 201 -10.74 -8.57 -6.36
N THR A 202 -12.01 -8.52 -6.72
CA THR A 202 -12.44 -8.94 -8.07
C THR A 202 -12.42 -7.74 -9.02
N TYR A 203 -11.71 -7.88 -10.15
CA TYR A 203 -11.68 -6.84 -11.17
C TYR A 203 -13.01 -6.75 -11.92
N GLN A 204 -13.49 -5.53 -12.16
CA GLN A 204 -14.70 -5.22 -12.91
C GLN A 204 -14.40 -4.14 -13.96
N GLU A 205 -14.33 -4.53 -15.23
CA GLU A 205 -13.92 -3.65 -16.34
C GLU A 205 -14.73 -2.34 -16.41
N ASN A 206 -16.03 -2.41 -16.14
CA ASN A 206 -16.91 -1.25 -16.16
C ASN A 206 -17.09 -0.56 -14.79
N GLY A 207 -16.30 -0.98 -13.79
CA GLY A 207 -16.39 -0.49 -12.41
C GLY A 207 -15.68 0.83 -12.14
N ALA A 208 -14.92 1.35 -13.11
CA ALA A 208 -14.02 2.50 -12.91
C ALA A 208 -13.21 2.36 -11.62
N GLN A 209 -12.65 1.16 -11.42
CA GLN A 209 -11.97 0.78 -10.19
C GLN A 209 -10.64 1.51 -10.05
N TYR A 210 -10.35 1.95 -8.81
CA TYR A 210 -9.12 2.67 -8.51
C TYR A 210 -8.62 2.40 -7.10
N PHE A 211 -7.35 2.71 -6.87
CA PHE A 211 -6.74 2.83 -5.55
C PHE A 211 -5.92 4.12 -5.47
N GLN A 212 -6.00 4.83 -4.35
CA GLN A 212 -5.28 6.07 -4.07
C GLN A 212 -4.67 6.02 -2.69
N PHE A 213 -3.44 6.48 -2.56
CA PHE A 213 -2.78 6.72 -1.29
C PHE A 213 -2.30 8.17 -1.18
N VAL A 214 -2.43 8.72 0.03
CA VAL A 214 -1.88 10.04 0.41
C VAL A 214 -1.24 9.90 1.78
N GLY A 215 0.05 10.19 1.91
CA GLY A 215 0.75 10.10 3.20
C GLY A 215 2.27 10.23 3.09
N ASP A 216 2.94 9.86 4.14
CA ASP A 216 4.40 9.82 4.35
C ASP A 216 4.79 8.69 5.34
N ASP A 217 5.96 8.05 5.33
CA ASP A 217 7.10 8.26 4.43
C ASP A 217 7.05 7.33 3.20
N ASP A 218 7.66 6.13 3.27
CA ASP A 218 7.71 5.22 2.12
C ASP A 218 6.41 4.44 1.95
N VAL A 219 5.89 4.40 0.71
CA VAL A 219 4.76 3.55 0.33
C VAL A 219 5.01 2.86 -0.99
N TRP A 220 4.77 1.54 -1.01
CA TRP A 220 4.71 0.74 -2.23
C TRP A 220 3.44 -0.08 -2.26
N VAL A 221 2.75 -0.05 -3.39
CA VAL A 221 1.58 -0.90 -3.61
C VAL A 221 1.82 -1.74 -4.85
N PHE A 222 1.47 -3.01 -4.73
CA PHE A 222 1.52 -3.95 -5.84
C PHE A 222 0.12 -4.50 -6.09
N ILE A 223 -0.24 -4.67 -7.35
CA ILE A 223 -1.45 -5.36 -7.77
C ILE A 223 -1.01 -6.47 -8.73
N ASP A 224 -1.46 -7.69 -8.47
CA ASP A 224 -1.02 -8.89 -9.21
C ASP A 224 0.52 -8.97 -9.28
N GLY A 225 1.18 -8.64 -8.17
CA GLY A 225 2.63 -8.60 -8.04
C GLY A 225 3.32 -7.45 -8.79
N GLN A 226 2.61 -6.57 -9.50
CA GLN A 226 3.17 -5.44 -10.24
C GLN A 226 3.13 -4.15 -9.40
N LEU A 227 4.23 -3.42 -9.34
CA LEU A 227 4.34 -2.14 -8.64
C LEU A 227 3.46 -1.07 -9.31
N VAL A 228 2.46 -0.56 -8.58
CA VAL A 228 1.49 0.43 -9.06
C VAL A 228 1.54 1.76 -8.30
N ILE A 229 2.15 1.79 -7.11
CA ILE A 229 2.49 3.00 -6.34
C ILE A 229 3.94 2.91 -5.89
N ASP A 230 4.71 3.99 -6.07
CA ASP A 230 6.12 4.12 -5.69
C ASP A 230 6.37 5.51 -5.10
N LEU A 231 6.12 5.62 -3.80
CA LEU A 231 6.32 6.80 -2.97
C LEU A 231 7.45 6.53 -1.96
N GLY A 232 8.60 6.05 -2.45
CA GLY A 232 9.72 5.79 -1.56
C GLY A 232 10.41 7.05 -1.06
N GLY A 233 11.07 6.95 0.10
CA GLY A 233 11.91 7.98 0.71
C GLY A 233 11.21 8.80 1.79
N ILE A 234 12.02 9.49 2.59
CA ILE A 234 11.57 10.34 3.70
C ILE A 234 11.07 11.67 3.13
N HIS A 235 9.74 11.87 3.12
CA HIS A 235 9.10 13.03 2.49
C HIS A 235 7.84 13.48 3.26
N GLY A 236 7.37 14.67 3.04
CA GLY A 236 6.05 15.09 3.54
C GLY A 236 4.93 14.49 2.70
N SER A 237 3.71 14.56 3.23
CA SER A 237 2.52 13.93 2.62
C SER A 237 2.48 14.10 1.10
N THR A 238 2.44 12.98 0.41
CA THR A 238 2.54 12.87 -1.05
C THR A 238 1.51 11.84 -1.54
N GLU A 239 1.01 12.05 -2.74
CA GLU A 239 -0.10 11.29 -3.31
C GLU A 239 0.34 10.50 -4.53
N GLN A 240 -0.22 9.29 -4.70
CA GLN A 240 -0.31 8.59 -5.99
C GLN A 240 -1.64 7.87 -6.12
N TYR A 241 -2.07 7.74 -7.37
CA TYR A 241 -3.32 7.14 -7.81
C TYR A 241 -3.04 6.07 -8.88
N VAL A 242 -3.80 4.99 -8.85
CA VAL A 242 -3.83 3.99 -9.92
C VAL A 242 -5.27 3.76 -10.39
N ASP A 243 -5.48 3.90 -11.69
CA ASP A 243 -6.68 3.44 -12.38
C ASP A 243 -6.45 1.98 -12.78
N ILE A 244 -7.25 1.05 -12.23
CA ILE A 244 -7.06 -0.39 -12.37
C ILE A 244 -7.15 -0.84 -13.84
N VAL A 245 -7.92 -0.13 -14.68
CA VAL A 245 -8.03 -0.43 -16.11
C VAL A 245 -6.67 -0.42 -16.84
N ARG A 246 -5.69 0.33 -16.32
CA ARG A 246 -4.33 0.40 -16.88
C ARG A 246 -3.53 -0.89 -16.75
N LEU A 247 -3.97 -1.81 -15.91
CA LEU A 247 -3.26 -3.06 -15.63
C LEU A 247 -3.60 -4.17 -16.63
N GLY A 248 -4.66 -4.00 -17.43
CA GLY A 248 -5.06 -4.99 -18.43
C GLY A 248 -5.55 -6.31 -17.82
N LEU A 249 -6.16 -6.24 -16.63
CA LEU A 249 -6.70 -7.40 -15.91
C LEU A 249 -7.92 -7.99 -16.63
N VAL A 250 -8.26 -9.23 -16.31
CA VAL A 250 -9.40 -9.94 -16.89
C VAL A 250 -10.64 -9.70 -16.03
N ASP A 251 -11.73 -9.28 -16.66
CA ASP A 251 -13.01 -8.99 -16.00
C ASP A 251 -13.55 -10.24 -15.25
N GLY A 252 -13.95 -10.03 -14.01
CA GLY A 252 -14.50 -11.09 -13.13
C GLY A 252 -13.46 -11.96 -12.42
N GLU A 253 -12.16 -11.80 -12.70
CA GLU A 253 -11.10 -12.54 -12.01
C GLU A 253 -10.64 -11.79 -10.74
N SER A 254 -10.13 -12.57 -9.75
CA SER A 254 -9.60 -12.02 -8.50
C SER A 254 -8.10 -11.78 -8.59
N TYR A 255 -7.64 -10.67 -7.97
CA TYR A 255 -6.25 -10.23 -7.98
C TYR A 255 -5.82 -9.77 -6.60
N SER A 256 -4.54 -9.99 -6.25
CA SER A 256 -3.98 -9.46 -5.02
C SER A 256 -3.78 -7.94 -5.10
N LEU A 257 -3.92 -7.29 -3.94
CA LEU A 257 -3.41 -5.96 -3.65
C LEU A 257 -2.55 -6.06 -2.39
N ASP A 258 -1.25 -5.82 -2.58
CA ASP A 258 -0.24 -5.91 -1.53
C ASP A 258 0.27 -4.51 -1.22
N PHE A 259 0.08 -4.07 0.02
CA PHE A 259 0.39 -2.71 0.49
C PHE A 259 1.52 -2.75 1.50
N PHE A 260 2.54 -1.91 1.31
CA PHE A 260 3.71 -1.79 2.15
C PHE A 260 3.98 -0.33 2.48
N PHE A 261 4.08 -0.03 3.76
CA PHE A 261 4.29 1.30 4.32
C PHE A 261 5.48 1.30 5.28
N ALA A 262 6.20 2.40 5.38
CA ALA A 262 7.18 2.62 6.42
C ALA A 262 7.16 4.08 6.88
N GLU A 263 7.03 4.29 8.19
CA GLU A 263 7.32 5.56 8.87
C GLU A 263 8.73 5.49 9.40
N ARG A 264 9.60 6.41 8.97
CA ARG A 264 11.03 6.31 9.24
C ARG A 264 11.66 7.53 9.89
N HIS A 265 10.95 8.65 9.94
CA HIS A 265 11.55 9.90 10.40
C HIS A 265 10.51 10.82 11.04
N ARG A 266 10.86 11.40 12.19
CA ARG A 266 10.07 12.48 12.78
C ARG A 266 9.92 13.61 11.74
N THR A 267 8.83 14.34 11.67
CA THR A 267 7.94 14.74 12.75
C THR A 267 6.46 14.53 12.48
N GLN A 268 6.11 13.96 11.34
CA GLN A 268 4.73 13.72 10.90
C GLN A 268 4.59 12.26 10.49
N SER A 269 3.40 11.71 10.63
CA SER A 269 3.01 10.43 10.08
C SER A 269 1.58 10.57 9.58
N ASN A 270 1.40 10.61 8.27
CA ASN A 270 0.10 10.79 7.63
C ASN A 270 -0.24 9.55 6.82
N PHE A 271 -1.46 9.06 6.97
CA PHE A 271 -1.89 7.86 6.30
C PHE A 271 -3.36 7.97 5.88
N ARG A 272 -3.59 8.06 4.59
CA ARG A 272 -4.92 7.99 4.01
C ARG A 272 -4.90 7.13 2.76
N PHE A 273 -5.76 6.12 2.71
CA PHE A 273 -6.04 5.48 1.43
C PHE A 273 -7.53 5.48 1.10
N GLN A 274 -7.84 5.51 -0.18
CA GLN A 274 -9.18 5.50 -0.72
C GLN A 274 -9.25 4.57 -1.92
N THR A 275 -10.35 3.80 -1.99
CA THR A 275 -10.58 2.89 -3.10
C THR A 275 -12.05 2.61 -3.28
N ASN A 276 -12.48 2.23 -4.48
CA ASN A 276 -13.81 1.65 -4.70
C ASN A 276 -13.75 0.13 -4.95
N LEU A 277 -12.58 -0.47 -4.72
CA LEU A 277 -12.41 -1.93 -4.74
C LEU A 277 -13.17 -2.55 -3.56
N GLN A 278 -13.82 -3.67 -3.80
CA GLN A 278 -14.36 -4.51 -2.73
C GLN A 278 -13.21 -5.39 -2.24
N LEU A 279 -12.47 -4.88 -1.24
CA LEU A 279 -11.32 -5.57 -0.69
C LEU A 279 -11.78 -6.67 0.27
N GLU A 280 -11.16 -7.84 0.17
CA GLU A 280 -11.36 -8.97 1.06
C GLU A 280 -10.04 -9.28 1.76
N ASP A 281 -10.11 -9.58 3.07
CA ASP A 281 -8.93 -9.89 3.86
C ASP A 281 -8.28 -11.17 3.32
N ALA A 282 -7.10 -11.06 2.74
CA ALA A 282 -6.33 -12.23 2.33
C ALA A 282 -5.62 -12.78 3.58
N ALA A 283 -5.76 -14.08 3.82
CA ALA A 283 -4.98 -14.71 4.89
C ALA A 283 -3.50 -14.43 4.64
N LEU A 284 -2.82 -13.82 5.64
CA LEU A 284 -1.37 -13.65 5.58
C LEU A 284 -0.74 -14.99 5.20
N PRO A 285 0.18 -15.03 4.22
CA PRO A 285 0.89 -16.25 3.93
C PRO A 285 1.50 -16.78 5.23
N ASP A 286 1.16 -18.01 5.61
CA ASP A 286 1.73 -18.64 6.79
C ASP A 286 3.24 -18.49 6.69
N GLY A 287 3.81 -17.68 7.56
CA GLY A 287 5.24 -17.54 7.68
C GLY A 287 5.79 -18.92 7.99
N GLY A 288 6.32 -19.59 6.98
CA GLY A 288 6.84 -20.94 7.12
C GLY A 288 7.88 -20.95 8.22
N GLY A 289 7.48 -21.47 9.39
CA GLY A 289 8.43 -21.76 10.45
C GLY A 289 9.47 -22.71 9.89
N TYR A 290 10.68 -22.24 9.77
CA TYR A 290 11.83 -23.10 9.56
C TYR A 290 12.09 -23.77 10.92
N ASP A 291 11.74 -25.08 11.00
CA ASP A 291 12.21 -26.00 12.05
C ASP A 291 13.72 -26.18 11.99
#